data_a6031bb4cc2eeaec134779a26450bc4b
#
_entry.id   a6031bb4cc2eeaec134779a26450bc4b
#
_cell.length_a   1.000
_cell.length_b   1.000
_cell.length_c   1.000
_cell.angle_alpha   90.00
_cell.angle_beta   90.00
_cell.angle_gamma   90.00
#
_symmetry.space_group_name_H-M   'P 1'
#
loop_
_entity.id
_entity.type
_entity.pdbx_description
1 polymer ?
#
loop_
_entity_poly.entity_id
_entity_poly.type
_entity_poly.pdbx_seq_one_letter_code
_entity_poly.pdbx_strand_id
1 'polypeptide(L)'
;LLHILHGNRPYALSRKSHPITPFAPTGDFIYSNLVIKLIKKVERVLQNSDDIPDTGSKVFYQDSTKSWPEEVNNLDAIITSPPFYDSTRFYSANWMRLWFSGWEKDDFQTKPKDFVDETQKKSFEIYDNIFKQSQQCLKKDGVFLMHVGKSKKSDMAGQIAKIGSNYLSLID
;
A
#
# COMPACT_ATOMS: atom_id res chain seq x y z
N LEU A 1 -7.04 2.46 -15.22
CA LEU A 1 -6.78 1.82 -16.53
C LEU A 1 -7.09 0.33 -16.48
N LEU A 2 -6.44 -0.45 -15.63
CA LEU A 2 -6.61 -1.92 -15.61
C LEU A 2 -8.05 -2.39 -15.37
N HIS A 3 -8.86 -1.60 -14.67
CA HIS A 3 -10.27 -1.92 -14.41
C HIS A 3 -11.19 -1.76 -15.60
N ILE A 4 -10.72 -1.17 -16.69
CA ILE A 4 -11.50 -0.93 -17.90
C ILE A 4 -10.98 -1.70 -19.11
N LEU A 5 -9.91 -2.47 -18.96
CA LEU A 5 -9.41 -3.35 -20.00
C LEU A 5 -10.43 -4.45 -20.30
N HIS A 6 -10.47 -4.84 -21.59
CA HIS A 6 -11.25 -6.01 -21.98
C HIS A 6 -10.69 -7.27 -21.31
N GLY A 7 -11.56 -8.07 -20.78
CA GLY A 7 -11.20 -9.31 -20.08
C GLY A 7 -12.01 -9.52 -18.83
N ASN A 8 -11.82 -10.65 -18.16
CA ASN A 8 -12.66 -11.06 -17.04
C ASN A 8 -12.55 -10.17 -15.84
N ARG A 9 -11.43 -10.29 -15.17
CA ARG A 9 -11.21 -9.69 -13.86
C ARG A 9 -9.94 -8.86 -13.90
N PRO A 10 -10.00 -7.55 -13.62
CA PRO A 10 -8.84 -6.66 -13.71
C PRO A 10 -7.65 -7.15 -12.90
N TYR A 11 -7.87 -7.72 -11.72
CA TYR A 11 -6.80 -8.25 -10.90
C TYR A 11 -6.13 -9.50 -11.48
N ALA A 12 -6.84 -10.26 -12.33
CA ALA A 12 -6.26 -11.42 -13.01
C ALA A 12 -5.16 -11.03 -13.99
N LEU A 13 -5.33 -9.91 -14.66
CA LEU A 13 -4.34 -9.35 -15.57
C LEU A 13 -3.09 -8.85 -14.85
N SER A 14 -3.22 -8.50 -13.56
CA SER A 14 -2.09 -8.02 -12.75
C SER A 14 -1.40 -9.12 -11.93
N ARG A 15 -1.95 -10.34 -11.89
CA ARG A 15 -1.39 -11.47 -11.12
C ARG A 15 -0.78 -12.51 -12.03
N LYS A 16 0.50 -12.34 -12.34
CA LYS A 16 1.25 -13.27 -13.18
C LYS A 16 1.30 -14.71 -12.65
N SER A 17 1.18 -14.90 -11.35
CA SER A 17 1.35 -16.19 -10.67
C SER A 17 0.05 -16.89 -10.26
N HIS A 18 -1.12 -16.40 -10.68
CA HIS A 18 -2.39 -17.01 -10.27
C HIS A 18 -2.82 -18.10 -11.29
N PRO A 19 -2.72 -19.39 -10.95
CA PRO A 19 -2.89 -20.49 -11.92
C PRO A 19 -4.33 -20.67 -12.41
N ILE A 20 -5.32 -20.16 -11.67
CA ILE A 20 -6.75 -20.40 -11.94
C ILE A 20 -7.37 -19.28 -12.77
N THR A 21 -6.69 -18.15 -12.93
CA THR A 21 -7.25 -16.99 -13.59
C THR A 21 -6.63 -16.81 -14.96
N PRO A 22 -7.42 -16.88 -16.03
CA PRO A 22 -6.88 -16.72 -17.39
C PRO A 22 -6.30 -15.31 -17.56
N PHE A 23 -5.14 -15.22 -18.19
CA PHE A 23 -4.50 -13.94 -18.55
C PHE A 23 -5.09 -13.36 -19.85
N ALA A 24 -5.65 -14.22 -20.68
CA ALA A 24 -6.28 -13.79 -21.92
C ALA A 24 -7.73 -13.32 -21.67
N PRO A 25 -8.20 -12.33 -22.40
CA PRO A 25 -9.61 -11.98 -22.41
C PRO A 25 -10.44 -13.17 -22.92
N THR A 26 -11.65 -13.30 -22.39
CA THR A 26 -12.62 -14.29 -22.84
C THR A 26 -13.78 -13.61 -23.53
N GLY A 27 -14.29 -14.24 -24.59
CA GLY A 27 -15.36 -13.70 -25.43
C GLY A 27 -14.86 -12.77 -26.55
N ASP A 28 -15.78 -12.17 -27.26
CA ASP A 28 -15.48 -11.28 -28.39
C ASP A 28 -14.83 -9.98 -27.89
N PHE A 29 -13.94 -9.43 -28.72
CA PHE A 29 -13.32 -8.15 -28.45
C PHE A 29 -14.37 -7.04 -28.54
N ILE A 30 -14.56 -6.33 -27.42
CA ILE A 30 -15.41 -5.15 -27.36
C ILE A 30 -14.51 -3.93 -27.10
N TYR A 31 -14.48 -3.04 -28.09
CA TYR A 31 -13.73 -1.79 -27.93
C TYR A 31 -14.30 -0.94 -26.80
N SER A 32 -13.44 -0.51 -25.90
CA SER A 32 -13.79 0.39 -24.82
C SER A 32 -12.96 1.69 -24.91
N ASN A 33 -13.63 2.79 -25.21
CA ASN A 33 -12.98 4.08 -25.21
C ASN A 33 -12.48 4.44 -23.81
N LEU A 34 -11.16 4.55 -23.66
CA LEU A 34 -10.50 4.79 -22.38
C LEU A 34 -10.95 6.10 -21.75
N VAL A 35 -10.98 7.19 -22.52
CA VAL A 35 -11.32 8.52 -22.00
C VAL A 35 -12.74 8.54 -21.44
N ILE A 36 -13.71 8.03 -22.20
CA ILE A 36 -15.11 7.95 -21.76
C ILE A 36 -15.24 7.12 -20.48
N LYS A 37 -14.53 5.99 -20.40
CA LYS A 37 -14.57 5.13 -19.21
C LYS A 37 -13.93 5.80 -17.98
N LEU A 38 -12.85 6.56 -18.17
CA LEU A 38 -12.22 7.33 -17.08
C LEU A 38 -13.15 8.45 -16.61
N ILE A 39 -13.73 9.23 -17.52
CA ILE A 39 -14.67 10.30 -17.17
C ILE A 39 -15.82 9.72 -16.33
N LYS A 40 -16.50 8.68 -16.84
CA LYS A 40 -17.60 8.01 -16.12
C LYS A 40 -17.17 7.47 -14.74
N LYS A 41 -15.92 7.03 -14.60
CA LYS A 41 -15.41 6.58 -13.30
C LYS A 41 -15.20 7.73 -12.35
N VAL A 42 -14.65 8.85 -12.82
CA VAL A 42 -14.45 10.07 -12.04
C VAL A 42 -15.81 10.63 -11.60
N GLU A 43 -16.74 10.81 -12.52
CA GLU A 43 -18.11 11.28 -12.22
C GLU A 43 -18.76 10.44 -11.11
N ARG A 44 -18.71 9.10 -11.22
CA ARG A 44 -19.24 8.20 -10.20
C ARG A 44 -18.57 8.35 -8.82
N VAL A 45 -17.26 8.60 -8.80
CA VAL A 45 -16.54 8.81 -7.54
C VAL A 45 -16.94 10.15 -6.92
N LEU A 46 -17.12 11.17 -7.74
CA LEU A 46 -17.45 12.52 -7.29
C LEU A 46 -18.93 12.74 -6.99
N GLN A 47 -19.83 11.87 -7.46
CA GLN A 47 -21.27 11.98 -7.22
C GLN A 47 -21.68 12.08 -5.74
N ASN A 48 -20.84 11.59 -4.83
CA ASN A 48 -21.07 11.62 -3.39
C ASN A 48 -19.99 12.44 -2.65
N SER A 49 -19.30 13.34 -3.35
CA SER A 49 -18.18 14.09 -2.78
C SER A 49 -18.56 15.49 -2.26
N ASP A 50 -19.82 15.90 -2.46
CA ASP A 50 -20.28 17.24 -2.06
C ASP A 50 -20.18 17.48 -0.54
N ASP A 51 -20.12 16.41 0.24
CA ASP A 51 -19.98 16.45 1.70
C ASP A 51 -18.52 16.26 2.19
N ILE A 52 -17.54 16.14 1.28
CA ILE A 52 -16.14 16.03 1.69
C ILE A 52 -15.58 17.43 1.93
N PRO A 53 -15.39 17.85 3.19
CA PRO A 53 -14.85 19.16 3.48
C PRO A 53 -13.43 19.27 2.93
N ASP A 54 -13.07 20.42 2.38
CA ASP A 54 -11.68 20.74 2.09
C ASP A 54 -10.94 20.90 3.42
N THR A 55 -10.25 19.84 3.81
CA THR A 55 -9.51 19.76 5.08
C THR A 55 -8.08 20.29 4.98
N GLY A 56 -7.69 20.85 3.82
CA GLY A 56 -6.30 21.26 3.59
C GLY A 56 -5.33 20.08 3.62
N SER A 57 -5.77 18.90 3.18
CA SER A 57 -4.96 17.67 3.17
C SER A 57 -3.67 17.83 2.38
N LYS A 58 -2.60 17.23 2.89
CA LYS A 58 -1.29 17.20 2.22
C LYS A 58 -0.90 15.77 1.88
N VAL A 59 -0.20 15.60 0.77
CA VAL A 59 0.36 14.31 0.34
C VAL A 59 1.87 14.45 0.20
N PHE A 60 2.61 13.55 0.84
CA PHE A 60 4.06 13.49 0.76
C PHE A 60 4.47 12.23 0.01
N TYR A 61 5.28 12.37 -1.03
CA TYR A 61 5.90 11.25 -1.73
C TYR A 61 7.26 10.95 -1.10
N GLN A 62 7.28 10.03 -0.13
CA GLN A 62 8.47 9.75 0.66
C GLN A 62 8.47 8.30 1.15
N ASP A 63 9.67 7.77 1.42
CA ASP A 63 9.88 6.50 2.08
C ASP A 63 9.60 6.66 3.59
N SER A 64 8.54 6.03 4.06
CA SER A 64 8.12 6.11 5.47
C SER A 64 9.10 5.48 6.46
N THR A 65 10.06 4.69 5.98
CA THR A 65 11.14 4.12 6.82
C THR A 65 12.30 5.09 7.05
N LYS A 66 12.26 6.25 6.39
CA LYS A 66 13.25 7.34 6.52
C LYS A 66 12.71 8.48 7.38
N SER A 67 13.45 9.58 7.43
CA SER A 67 13.00 10.78 8.15
C SER A 67 11.73 11.34 7.54
N TRP A 68 10.76 11.70 8.37
CA TRP A 68 9.51 12.30 7.92
C TRP A 68 9.66 13.81 7.73
N PRO A 69 8.80 14.44 6.90
CA PRO A 69 8.81 15.89 6.74
C PRO A 69 8.53 16.61 8.08
N GLU A 70 9.20 17.74 8.31
CA GLU A 70 9.02 18.52 9.55
C GLU A 70 7.59 19.01 9.76
N GLU A 71 6.83 19.19 8.66
CA GLU A 71 5.42 19.57 8.73
C GLU A 71 4.52 18.45 9.30
N VAL A 72 5.00 17.20 9.30
CA VAL A 72 4.28 16.06 9.89
C VAL A 72 4.55 16.06 11.39
N ASN A 73 3.75 16.80 12.11
CA ASN A 73 3.87 16.94 13.56
C ASN A 73 2.51 17.19 14.22
N ASN A 74 2.46 17.08 15.54
CA ASN A 74 1.29 17.39 16.35
C ASN A 74 0.02 16.63 15.92
N LEU A 75 0.19 15.34 15.60
CA LEU A 75 -0.88 14.48 15.09
C LEU A 75 -1.72 13.91 16.23
N ASP A 76 -3.04 13.85 16.03
CA ASP A 76 -3.97 13.15 16.94
C ASP A 76 -3.91 11.65 16.75
N ALA A 77 -3.69 11.20 15.50
CA ALA A 77 -3.60 9.78 15.18
C ALA A 77 -2.70 9.51 13.97
N ILE A 78 -2.07 8.35 13.98
CA ILE A 78 -1.41 7.74 12.83
C ILE A 78 -2.09 6.41 12.55
N ILE A 79 -2.58 6.22 11.33
CA ILE A 79 -3.27 5.00 10.92
C ILE A 79 -2.54 4.41 9.72
N THR A 80 -2.12 3.15 9.84
CA THR A 80 -1.39 2.48 8.76
C THR A 80 -1.68 0.99 8.67
N SER A 81 -1.48 0.43 7.47
CA SER A 81 -1.55 -1.00 7.20
C SER A 81 -0.32 -1.38 6.36
N PRO A 82 0.77 -1.78 6.98
CA PRO A 82 1.97 -2.21 6.25
C PRO A 82 1.73 -3.51 5.50
N PRO A 83 2.58 -3.88 4.54
CA PRO A 83 2.46 -5.16 3.85
C PRO A 83 2.56 -6.30 4.85
N PHE A 84 1.60 -7.25 4.79
CA PHE A 84 1.59 -8.41 5.67
C PHE A 84 2.75 -9.35 5.37
N TYR A 85 3.34 -9.88 6.42
CA TYR A 85 4.43 -10.84 6.27
C TYR A 85 3.99 -12.05 5.44
N ASP A 86 4.83 -12.41 4.47
CA ASP A 86 4.60 -13.55 3.58
C ASP A 86 3.28 -13.48 2.77
N SER A 87 2.72 -12.30 2.62
CA SER A 87 1.64 -12.06 1.67
C SER A 87 2.15 -12.09 0.23
N THR A 88 1.26 -11.98 -0.71
CA THR A 88 1.63 -11.88 -2.14
C THR A 88 2.63 -10.74 -2.34
N ARG A 89 3.77 -11.03 -2.93
CA ARG A 89 4.79 -10.01 -3.26
C ARG A 89 4.16 -8.87 -4.04
N PHE A 90 4.20 -7.67 -3.47
CA PHE A 90 3.52 -6.50 -4.02
C PHE A 90 3.90 -6.24 -5.48
N TYR A 91 5.18 -6.27 -5.80
CA TYR A 91 5.67 -6.01 -7.15
C TYR A 91 5.24 -7.07 -8.17
N SER A 92 5.20 -8.36 -7.77
CA SER A 92 4.72 -9.44 -8.64
C SER A 92 3.22 -9.34 -8.90
N ALA A 93 2.44 -9.02 -7.88
CA ALA A 93 0.98 -8.86 -8.01
C ALA A 93 0.60 -7.61 -8.82
N ASN A 94 1.44 -6.60 -8.81
CA ASN A 94 1.19 -5.32 -9.47
C ASN A 94 2.12 -5.08 -10.69
N TRP A 95 2.75 -6.11 -11.22
CA TRP A 95 3.75 -5.98 -12.29
C TRP A 95 3.27 -5.12 -13.46
N MET A 96 2.02 -5.30 -13.90
CA MET A 96 1.46 -4.54 -15.02
C MET A 96 1.27 -3.06 -14.67
N ARG A 97 0.88 -2.74 -13.41
CA ARG A 97 0.76 -1.35 -12.95
C ARG A 97 2.12 -0.67 -12.90
N LEU A 98 3.12 -1.37 -12.42
CA LEU A 98 4.50 -0.88 -12.34
C LEU A 98 5.09 -0.67 -13.74
N TRP A 99 4.84 -1.62 -14.65
CA TRP A 99 5.22 -1.46 -16.05
C TRP A 99 4.56 -0.24 -16.70
N PHE A 100 3.26 -0.02 -16.52
CA PHE A 100 2.59 1.20 -16.98
C PHE A 100 3.12 2.48 -16.31
N SER A 101 3.74 2.36 -15.15
CA SER A 101 4.42 3.46 -14.45
C SER A 101 5.87 3.63 -14.87
N GLY A 102 6.32 2.96 -15.94
CA GLY A 102 7.65 3.10 -16.50
C GLY A 102 8.70 2.14 -15.95
N TRP A 103 8.29 1.07 -15.24
CA TRP A 103 9.23 0.03 -14.83
C TRP A 103 9.67 -0.82 -16.00
N GLU A 104 10.98 -0.97 -16.14
CA GLU A 104 11.64 -1.86 -17.09
C GLU A 104 11.93 -3.23 -16.44
N LYS A 105 12.37 -4.19 -17.26
CA LYS A 105 12.65 -5.57 -16.82
C LYS A 105 13.60 -5.62 -15.61
N ASP A 106 14.65 -4.83 -15.65
CA ASP A 106 15.70 -4.83 -14.62
C ASP A 106 15.21 -4.18 -13.31
N ASP A 107 14.25 -3.25 -13.38
CA ASP A 107 13.63 -2.65 -12.21
C ASP A 107 12.94 -3.70 -11.34
N PHE A 108 12.30 -4.71 -11.95
CA PHE A 108 11.66 -5.81 -11.21
C PHE A 108 12.64 -6.74 -10.49
N GLN A 109 13.91 -6.68 -10.84
CA GLN A 109 14.97 -7.45 -10.18
C GLN A 109 15.69 -6.66 -9.09
N THR A 110 15.76 -5.35 -9.24
CA THR A 110 16.57 -4.47 -8.38
C THR A 110 15.74 -3.73 -7.34
N LYS A 111 14.73 -2.97 -7.76
CA LYS A 111 13.93 -2.10 -6.88
C LYS A 111 13.19 -2.81 -5.74
N PRO A 112 12.65 -4.03 -5.92
CA PRO A 112 11.94 -4.71 -4.82
C PRO A 112 12.79 -5.02 -3.60
N LYS A 113 14.11 -5.05 -3.71
CA LYS A 113 15.01 -5.37 -2.59
C LYS A 113 14.89 -4.37 -1.43
N ASP A 114 14.48 -3.14 -1.74
CA ASP A 114 14.33 -2.05 -0.79
C ASP A 114 12.89 -1.89 -0.27
N PHE A 115 11.96 -2.69 -0.79
CA PHE A 115 10.57 -2.65 -0.33
C PHE A 115 10.41 -3.24 1.06
N VAL A 116 9.48 -2.66 1.84
CA VAL A 116 9.17 -3.14 3.19
C VAL A 116 8.77 -4.61 3.20
N ASP A 117 7.99 -5.08 2.22
CA ASP A 117 7.57 -6.49 2.11
C ASP A 117 8.72 -7.46 1.81
N GLU A 118 9.85 -6.99 1.28
CA GLU A 118 11.05 -7.82 1.10
C GLU A 118 12.02 -7.67 2.28
N THR A 119 12.21 -6.46 2.80
CA THR A 119 13.15 -6.19 3.90
C THR A 119 12.66 -6.78 5.23
N GLN A 120 11.36 -6.72 5.53
CA GLN A 120 10.79 -7.32 6.74
C GLN A 120 10.96 -8.84 6.84
N LYS A 121 11.21 -9.54 5.70
CA LYS A 121 11.52 -10.98 5.72
C LYS A 121 12.85 -11.30 6.38
N LYS A 122 13.75 -10.32 6.42
CA LYS A 122 15.05 -10.43 7.08
C LYS A 122 14.97 -9.99 8.54
N SER A 123 14.33 -8.88 8.79
CA SER A 123 14.15 -8.33 10.12
C SER A 123 12.98 -7.36 10.17
N PHE A 124 12.20 -7.41 11.25
CA PHE A 124 11.17 -6.41 11.55
C PHE A 124 11.74 -5.09 12.09
N GLU A 125 13.05 -4.99 12.33
CA GLU A 125 13.73 -3.75 12.74
C GLU A 125 13.53 -2.59 11.75
N ILE A 126 13.10 -2.87 10.53
CA ILE A 126 12.69 -1.84 9.57
C ILE A 126 11.57 -0.94 10.11
N TYR A 127 10.78 -1.43 11.08
CA TYR A 127 9.71 -0.66 11.71
C TYR A 127 10.20 0.24 12.86
N ASP A 128 11.43 0.07 13.34
CA ASP A 128 11.98 0.84 14.46
C ASP A 128 11.92 2.35 14.19
N ASN A 129 12.43 2.78 13.04
CA ASN A 129 12.41 4.20 12.69
C ASN A 129 10.99 4.74 12.49
N ILE A 130 10.06 3.91 12.00
CA ILE A 130 8.64 4.30 11.85
C ILE A 130 8.06 4.62 13.24
N PHE A 131 8.26 3.77 14.23
CA PHE A 131 7.79 4.03 15.60
C PHE A 131 8.47 5.23 16.23
N LYS A 132 9.78 5.38 16.05
CA LYS A 132 10.53 6.54 16.52
C LYS A 132 9.98 7.85 15.94
N GLN A 133 9.76 7.92 14.63
CA GLN A 133 9.16 9.09 13.97
C GLN A 133 7.72 9.31 14.47
N SER A 134 6.95 8.25 14.61
CA SER A 134 5.57 8.32 15.11
C SER A 134 5.51 8.91 16.52
N GLN A 135 6.38 8.49 17.42
CA GLN A 135 6.47 9.04 18.76
C GLN A 135 6.75 10.55 18.75
N GLN A 136 7.63 11.00 17.83
CA GLN A 136 7.99 12.42 17.70
C GLN A 136 6.87 13.27 17.09
N CYS A 137 6.05 12.68 16.21
CA CYS A 137 5.01 13.38 15.50
C CYS A 137 3.65 13.38 16.21
N LEU A 138 3.40 12.41 17.10
CA LEU A 138 2.15 12.30 17.83
C LEU A 138 2.09 13.33 18.97
N LYS A 139 0.88 13.83 19.24
CA LYS A 139 0.56 14.54 20.48
C LYS A 139 0.74 13.60 21.69
N LYS A 140 0.75 14.18 22.89
CA LYS A 140 0.90 13.43 24.14
C LYS A 140 -0.13 12.30 24.29
N ASP A 141 -1.38 12.56 23.86
CA ASP A 141 -2.50 11.61 23.91
C ASP A 141 -2.84 11.06 22.52
N GLY A 142 -1.92 11.22 21.56
CA GLY A 142 -2.10 10.75 20.18
C GLY A 142 -2.00 9.22 20.09
N VAL A 143 -2.71 8.65 19.13
CA VAL A 143 -2.86 7.20 18.96
C VAL A 143 -2.16 6.72 17.68
N PHE A 144 -1.42 5.60 17.78
CA PHE A 144 -0.88 4.89 16.64
C PHE A 144 -1.66 3.59 16.41
N LEU A 145 -2.36 3.51 15.30
CA LEU A 145 -3.12 2.33 14.91
C LEU A 145 -2.45 1.64 13.72
N MET A 146 -1.98 0.41 13.94
CA MET A 146 -1.38 -0.40 12.89
C MET A 146 -2.18 -1.68 12.66
N HIS A 147 -2.79 -1.81 11.46
CA HIS A 147 -3.46 -3.03 11.06
C HIS A 147 -2.44 -4.03 10.49
N VAL A 148 -2.20 -5.11 11.20
CA VAL A 148 -1.24 -6.16 10.84
C VAL A 148 -1.90 -7.52 10.74
N GLY A 149 -1.35 -8.36 9.86
CA GLY A 149 -1.83 -9.73 9.67
C GLY A 149 -1.11 -10.73 10.58
N LYS A 150 -1.82 -11.80 10.93
CA LYS A 150 -1.23 -13.00 11.52
C LYS A 150 -1.23 -14.13 10.51
N SER A 151 -0.11 -14.81 10.36
CA SER A 151 0.03 -15.99 9.48
C SER A 151 0.52 -17.18 10.28
N LYS A 152 0.39 -18.39 9.69
CA LYS A 152 0.97 -19.59 10.30
C LYS A 152 2.50 -19.55 10.41
N LYS A 153 3.16 -18.71 9.61
CA LYS A 153 4.62 -18.62 9.50
C LYS A 153 5.23 -17.53 10.37
N SER A 154 4.44 -16.53 10.76
CA SER A 154 4.95 -15.40 11.55
C SER A 154 3.84 -14.76 12.37
N ASP A 155 4.15 -14.47 13.61
CA ASP A 155 3.39 -13.56 14.46
C ASP A 155 3.93 -12.13 14.26
N MET A 156 3.57 -11.54 13.14
CA MET A 156 3.97 -10.18 12.80
C MET A 156 3.51 -9.18 13.86
N ALA A 157 2.29 -9.33 14.38
CA ALA A 157 1.73 -8.43 15.36
C ALA A 157 2.57 -8.41 16.65
N GLY A 158 2.90 -9.56 17.21
CA GLY A 158 3.71 -9.67 18.42
C GLY A 158 5.12 -9.12 18.24
N GLN A 159 5.75 -9.39 17.10
CA GLN A 159 7.11 -8.88 16.82
C GLN A 159 7.13 -7.36 16.65
N ILE A 160 6.18 -6.79 15.92
CA ILE A 160 6.06 -5.35 15.72
C ILE A 160 5.70 -4.65 17.05
N ALA A 161 4.77 -5.22 17.84
CA ALA A 161 4.42 -4.68 19.15
C ALA A 161 5.63 -4.60 20.08
N LYS A 162 6.50 -5.62 20.05
CA LYS A 162 7.75 -5.62 20.83
C LYS A 162 8.68 -4.47 20.44
N ILE A 163 8.81 -4.16 19.15
CA ILE A 163 9.63 -3.03 18.70
C ILE A 163 8.93 -1.71 19.07
N GLY A 164 7.64 -1.61 18.83
CA GLY A 164 6.83 -0.42 19.12
C GLY A 164 6.82 -0.05 20.61
N SER A 165 6.89 -1.04 21.51
CA SER A 165 6.91 -0.81 22.97
C SER A 165 8.13 -0.04 23.46
N ASN A 166 9.19 0.11 22.66
CA ASN A 166 10.32 0.98 22.98
C ASN A 166 9.96 2.47 22.86
N TYR A 167 8.89 2.81 22.18
CA TYR A 167 8.50 4.18 21.83
C TYR A 167 7.09 4.56 22.29
N LEU A 168 6.16 3.61 22.27
CA LEU A 168 4.73 3.82 22.51
C LEU A 168 4.23 2.78 23.53
N SER A 169 3.23 3.15 24.32
CA SER A 169 2.53 2.21 25.20
C SER A 169 1.51 1.42 24.41
N LEU A 170 1.54 0.09 24.53
CA LEU A 170 0.50 -0.76 23.94
C LEU A 170 -0.81 -0.59 24.72
N ILE A 171 -1.91 -0.44 24.01
CA ILE A 171 -3.27 -0.40 24.54
C ILE A 171 -4.00 -1.61 23.98
N ASP A 172 -4.61 -2.41 24.84
CA ASP A 172 -5.44 -3.56 24.50
C ASP A 172 -6.86 -3.14 24.05
#